data_ef6cb2f588b5e38511a1a5afb2fe07a4
#
_entry.id   ef6cb2f588b5e38511a1a5afb2fe07a4
#
_cell.length_a   1.000
_cell.length_b   1.000
_cell.length_c   1.000
_cell.angle_alpha   90.00
_cell.angle_beta   90.00
_cell.angle_gamma   90.00
#
_symmetry.space_group_name_H-M   'P 1'
#
loop_
_entity.id
_entity.type
_entity.pdbx_description
1 polymer ?
#
loop_
_entity_poly.entity_id
_entity_poly.type
_entity_poly.pdbx_seq_one_letter_code
_entity_poly.pdbx_strand_id
1 'polypeptide(L)'
;MSARATLPLGVVVAAVLAVGSGSAAAQPAPVESRLAGTYQMTGRVTAAHDVPGERVGELVQRTWTFTPLCVTGPCAQVRLFRARADATDTLILTQTSPGHYSGSGRFFAPLKCAGTVYSAGEEVPFNINVTVTATTTAPDGTVLAQQIGATYVNRSRLNLTRCVIVLGHDSARYTGTDITS
;
A
#
# COMPACT_ATOMS: atom_id res chain seq x y z
N MET A 1 57.77 38.54 51.73
CA MET A 1 56.51 37.72 51.77
C MET A 1 56.20 37.34 50.33
N SER A 2 56.57 36.11 49.90
CA SER A 2 56.39 35.64 48.52
C SER A 2 55.18 34.70 48.46
N ALA A 3 54.18 35.08 47.68
CA ALA A 3 53.02 34.22 47.41
C ALA A 3 53.32 33.39 46.16
N ARG A 4 53.30 32.07 46.32
CA ARG A 4 53.39 31.12 45.19
C ARG A 4 51.96 30.84 44.67
N ALA A 5 51.75 31.10 43.40
CA ALA A 5 50.54 30.72 42.68
C ALA A 5 50.68 29.29 42.12
N THR A 6 49.78 28.41 42.49
CA THR A 6 49.64 27.04 41.96
C THR A 6 48.64 27.03 40.81
N LEU A 7 49.03 26.61 39.60
CA LEU A 7 48.14 26.36 38.49
C LEU A 7 47.52 24.95 38.63
N PRO A 8 46.24 24.78 38.34
CA PRO A 8 45.66 23.45 38.20
C PRO A 8 45.84 22.90 36.79
N LEU A 9 46.27 21.65 36.72
CA LEU A 9 46.40 20.85 35.47
C LEU A 9 44.99 20.45 35.02
N GLY A 10 44.55 20.98 33.90
CA GLY A 10 43.29 20.59 33.25
C GLY A 10 43.45 19.28 32.48
N VAL A 11 42.74 18.25 32.89
CA VAL A 11 42.63 16.98 32.14
C VAL A 11 41.63 17.16 30.98
N VAL A 12 42.13 17.11 29.75
CA VAL A 12 41.30 17.12 28.53
C VAL A 12 40.90 15.67 28.24
N VAL A 13 39.65 15.32 28.50
CA VAL A 13 39.07 14.03 28.10
C VAL A 13 38.58 14.15 26.64
N ALA A 14 39.33 13.55 25.72
CA ALA A 14 38.91 13.43 24.32
C ALA A 14 37.82 12.34 24.21
N ALA A 15 36.58 12.76 23.97
CA ALA A 15 35.48 11.83 23.65
C ALA A 15 35.61 11.38 22.19
N VAL A 16 35.98 10.11 21.96
CA VAL A 16 35.96 9.45 20.66
C VAL A 16 34.54 9.08 20.32
N LEU A 17 33.89 9.83 19.44
CA LEU A 17 32.60 9.47 18.83
C LEU A 17 32.84 8.35 17.81
N ALA A 18 32.55 7.11 18.19
CA ALA A 18 32.48 6.00 17.24
C ALA A 18 31.25 6.16 16.36
N VAL A 19 31.46 6.63 15.13
CA VAL A 19 30.43 6.63 14.08
C VAL A 19 30.22 5.18 13.65
N GLY A 20 29.22 4.52 14.23
CA GLY A 20 28.77 3.20 13.81
C GLY A 20 28.17 3.29 12.40
N SER A 21 28.92 2.86 11.39
CA SER A 21 28.42 2.65 10.03
C SER A 21 27.43 1.47 10.07
N GLY A 22 26.15 1.75 10.32
CA GLY A 22 25.08 0.78 10.17
C GLY A 22 25.02 0.35 8.71
N SER A 23 25.51 -0.85 8.39
CA SER A 23 25.28 -1.49 7.09
C SER A 23 23.77 -1.68 6.94
N ALA A 24 23.12 -0.89 6.07
CA ALA A 24 21.77 -1.15 5.63
C ALA A 24 21.79 -2.55 5.01
N ALA A 25 21.13 -3.52 5.65
CA ALA A 25 20.93 -4.84 5.09
C ALA A 25 20.22 -4.65 3.74
N ALA A 26 20.87 -5.06 2.64
CA ALA A 26 20.25 -5.04 1.33
C ALA A 26 18.98 -5.91 1.40
N GLN A 27 17.81 -5.32 1.11
CA GLN A 27 16.59 -6.10 0.98
C GLN A 27 16.81 -7.16 -0.10
N PRO A 28 16.48 -8.44 0.19
CA PRO A 28 16.61 -9.47 -0.83
C PRO A 28 15.80 -9.07 -2.06
N ALA A 29 16.38 -9.30 -3.24
CA ALA A 29 15.72 -9.03 -4.51
C ALA A 29 14.36 -9.73 -4.54
N PRO A 30 13.30 -9.08 -5.07
CA PRO A 30 11.98 -9.68 -5.13
C PRO A 30 12.05 -10.99 -5.92
N VAL A 31 11.68 -12.08 -5.27
CA VAL A 31 11.66 -13.41 -5.86
C VAL A 31 10.46 -13.52 -6.78
N GLU A 32 10.67 -14.07 -7.99
CA GLU A 32 9.56 -14.44 -8.86
C GLU A 32 8.63 -15.39 -8.11
N SER A 33 7.40 -14.97 -7.89
CA SER A 33 6.42 -15.74 -7.14
C SER A 33 5.06 -15.66 -7.81
N ARG A 34 4.25 -16.68 -7.58
CA ARG A 34 2.86 -16.73 -8.03
C ARG A 34 2.00 -15.90 -7.06
N LEU A 35 1.42 -14.82 -7.53
CA LEU A 35 0.45 -14.04 -6.77
C LEU A 35 -0.94 -14.66 -6.94
N ALA A 36 -1.37 -15.45 -5.97
CA ALA A 36 -2.64 -16.18 -5.93
C ALA A 36 -3.18 -16.23 -4.52
N GLY A 37 -4.47 -16.46 -4.36
CA GLY A 37 -5.10 -16.63 -3.04
C GLY A 37 -5.88 -15.41 -2.56
N THR A 38 -6.35 -15.49 -1.32
CA THR A 38 -7.15 -14.46 -0.67
C THR A 38 -6.35 -13.85 0.47
N TYR A 39 -6.25 -12.53 0.47
CA TYR A 39 -5.45 -11.76 1.42
C TYR A 39 -6.35 -10.92 2.32
N GLN A 40 -6.09 -11.01 3.62
CA GLN A 40 -6.60 -10.04 4.56
C GLN A 40 -5.72 -8.80 4.51
N MET A 41 -6.29 -7.70 4.05
CA MET A 41 -5.58 -6.43 3.85
C MET A 41 -5.87 -5.48 5.01
N THR A 42 -4.81 -4.95 5.63
CA THR A 42 -4.90 -3.82 6.57
C THR A 42 -4.31 -2.60 5.91
N GLY A 43 -5.11 -1.57 5.77
CA GLY A 43 -4.73 -0.32 5.12
C GLY A 43 -4.75 0.87 6.07
N ARG A 44 -4.03 1.91 5.65
CA ARG A 44 -4.08 3.25 6.26
C ARG A 44 -4.27 4.28 5.15
N VAL A 45 -5.26 5.14 5.30
CA VAL A 45 -5.48 6.29 4.41
C VAL A 45 -4.28 7.23 4.50
N THR A 46 -3.66 7.54 3.37
CA THR A 46 -2.47 8.40 3.27
C THR A 46 -2.76 9.78 2.70
N ALA A 47 -3.85 9.94 1.96
CA ALA A 47 -4.42 11.21 1.56
C ALA A 47 -5.94 11.09 1.50
N ALA A 48 -6.65 12.14 1.89
CA ALA A 48 -8.09 12.32 1.74
C ALA A 48 -8.35 13.81 1.64
N HIS A 49 -8.81 14.26 0.48
CA HIS A 49 -9.14 15.65 0.21
C HIS A 49 -10.52 15.69 -0.44
N ASP A 50 -11.45 16.40 0.18
CA ASP A 50 -12.85 16.49 -0.25
C ASP A 50 -13.53 15.14 -0.52
N VAL A 51 -13.21 14.13 0.32
CA VAL A 51 -13.82 12.80 0.31
C VAL A 51 -14.62 12.61 1.58
N PRO A 52 -15.95 12.60 1.50
CA PRO A 52 -16.81 12.47 2.68
C PRO A 52 -16.54 11.14 3.43
N GLY A 53 -16.34 11.24 4.74
CA GLY A 53 -16.17 10.08 5.62
C GLY A 53 -14.76 9.51 5.68
N GLU A 54 -13.81 9.96 4.86
CA GLU A 54 -12.42 9.51 4.89
C GLU A 54 -11.52 10.51 5.62
N ARG A 55 -10.55 9.99 6.38
CA ARG A 55 -9.57 10.80 7.12
C ARG A 55 -8.17 10.22 6.96
N VAL A 56 -7.19 11.08 6.78
CA VAL A 56 -5.77 10.68 6.79
C VAL A 56 -5.44 9.99 8.11
N GLY A 57 -4.78 8.84 8.03
CA GLY A 57 -4.43 8.00 9.19
C GLY A 57 -5.49 6.98 9.57
N GLU A 58 -6.68 7.02 9.01
CA GLU A 58 -7.74 6.04 9.25
C GLU A 58 -7.32 4.64 8.84
N LEU A 59 -7.66 3.65 9.66
CA LEU A 59 -7.41 2.23 9.39
C LEU A 59 -8.57 1.64 8.59
N VAL A 60 -8.22 0.89 7.56
CA VAL A 60 -9.17 0.27 6.63
C VAL A 60 -8.88 -1.21 6.51
N GLN A 61 -9.90 -2.04 6.71
CA GLN A 61 -9.83 -3.49 6.50
C GLN A 61 -10.48 -3.84 5.17
N ARG A 62 -9.83 -4.72 4.39
CA ARG A 62 -10.33 -5.18 3.08
C ARG A 62 -9.96 -6.65 2.88
N THR A 63 -10.71 -7.32 2.01
CA THR A 63 -10.35 -8.64 1.51
C THR A 63 -10.09 -8.55 0.02
N TRP A 64 -8.91 -8.98 -0.40
CA TRP A 64 -8.49 -9.00 -1.79
C TRP A 64 -8.23 -10.43 -2.23
N THR A 65 -8.78 -10.83 -3.37
CA THR A 65 -8.53 -12.16 -3.95
C THR A 65 -7.82 -12.01 -5.28
N PHE A 66 -6.69 -12.70 -5.42
CA PHE A 66 -5.88 -12.72 -6.63
C PHE A 66 -6.06 -14.05 -7.34
N THR A 67 -6.44 -14.00 -8.62
CA THR A 67 -6.58 -15.16 -9.50
C THR A 67 -5.61 -15.01 -10.66
N PRO A 68 -4.53 -15.82 -10.69
CA PRO A 68 -3.61 -15.84 -11.82
C PRO A 68 -4.29 -16.18 -13.14
N LEU A 69 -3.91 -15.53 -14.22
CA LEU A 69 -4.45 -15.78 -15.56
C LEU A 69 -3.56 -16.73 -16.40
N CYS A 70 -2.62 -17.43 -15.76
CA CYS A 70 -1.82 -18.50 -16.34
C CYS A 70 -2.00 -19.78 -15.54
N VAL A 71 -1.63 -20.91 -16.14
CA VAL A 71 -1.80 -22.24 -15.52
C VAL A 71 -0.74 -22.47 -14.44
N THR A 72 0.52 -22.13 -14.69
CA THR A 72 1.66 -22.45 -13.83
C THR A 72 2.62 -21.27 -13.71
N GLY A 73 3.44 -21.27 -12.66
CA GLY A 73 4.51 -20.32 -12.43
C GLY A 73 4.06 -18.88 -12.11
N PRO A 74 4.98 -17.92 -12.12
CA PRO A 74 4.68 -16.49 -12.04
C PRO A 74 3.86 -16.07 -13.25
N CYS A 75 2.77 -15.34 -12.99
CA CYS A 75 1.87 -14.90 -14.07
C CYS A 75 2.12 -13.44 -14.42
N ALA A 76 2.25 -13.15 -15.71
CA ALA A 76 2.32 -11.78 -16.20
C ALA A 76 1.04 -10.98 -15.92
N GLN A 77 -0.10 -11.66 -15.77
CA GLN A 77 -1.38 -11.03 -15.45
C GLN A 77 -2.11 -11.79 -14.35
N VAL A 78 -2.72 -11.02 -13.47
CA VAL A 78 -3.50 -11.51 -12.33
C VAL A 78 -4.80 -10.71 -12.25
N ARG A 79 -5.93 -11.40 -12.11
CA ARG A 79 -7.20 -10.75 -11.80
C ARG A 79 -7.25 -10.48 -10.31
N LEU A 80 -7.45 -9.22 -9.94
CA LEU A 80 -7.72 -8.80 -8.57
C LEU A 80 -9.21 -8.56 -8.40
N PHE A 81 -9.82 -9.25 -7.43
CA PHE A 81 -11.13 -8.96 -6.90
C PHE A 81 -10.96 -8.29 -5.53
N ARG A 82 -11.59 -7.14 -5.33
CA ARG A 82 -11.57 -6.41 -4.06
C ARG A 82 -12.97 -6.36 -3.46
N ALA A 83 -13.12 -6.87 -2.23
CA ALA A 83 -14.31 -6.64 -1.42
C ALA A 83 -14.11 -5.38 -0.58
N ARG A 84 -15.06 -4.45 -0.66
CA ARG A 84 -15.20 -3.25 0.16
C ARG A 84 -16.42 -3.43 1.07
N ALA A 85 -16.65 -2.51 2.00
CA ALA A 85 -17.74 -2.63 2.97
C ALA A 85 -19.12 -2.82 2.32
N ASP A 86 -19.37 -2.14 1.20
CA ASP A 86 -20.68 -2.03 0.54
C ASP A 86 -20.64 -2.33 -0.96
N ALA A 87 -19.47 -2.67 -1.51
CA ALA A 87 -19.29 -2.89 -2.94
C ALA A 87 -18.10 -3.81 -3.23
N THR A 88 -18.07 -4.31 -4.47
CA THR A 88 -16.95 -5.08 -5.00
C THR A 88 -16.47 -4.48 -6.32
N ASP A 89 -15.20 -4.63 -6.63
CA ASP A 89 -14.66 -4.32 -7.94
C ASP A 89 -13.63 -5.34 -8.39
N THR A 90 -13.40 -5.39 -9.70
CA THR A 90 -12.46 -6.33 -10.33
C THR A 90 -11.60 -5.59 -11.34
N LEU A 91 -10.30 -5.87 -11.34
CA LEU A 91 -9.35 -5.33 -12.31
C LEU A 91 -8.28 -6.36 -12.66
N ILE A 92 -7.59 -6.13 -13.77
CA ILE A 92 -6.41 -6.90 -14.15
C ILE A 92 -5.17 -6.12 -13.71
N LEU A 93 -4.30 -6.82 -12.99
CA LEU A 93 -2.96 -6.34 -12.70
C LEU A 93 -1.98 -6.99 -13.68
N THR A 94 -1.06 -6.20 -14.21
CA THR A 94 0.03 -6.66 -15.07
C THR A 94 1.34 -6.59 -14.29
N GLN A 95 2.15 -7.63 -14.37
CA GLN A 95 3.47 -7.67 -13.79
C GLN A 95 4.39 -6.66 -14.49
N THR A 96 4.96 -5.75 -13.74
CA THR A 96 5.88 -4.71 -14.24
C THR A 96 7.35 -5.09 -14.03
N SER A 97 7.61 -5.91 -13.03
CA SER A 97 8.89 -6.57 -12.74
C SER A 97 8.64 -7.74 -11.77
N PRO A 98 9.61 -8.63 -11.52
CA PRO A 98 9.45 -9.73 -10.57
C PRO A 98 8.86 -9.26 -9.24
N GLY A 99 7.74 -9.86 -8.81
CA GLY A 99 7.03 -9.54 -7.58
C GLY A 99 6.30 -8.18 -7.56
N HIS A 100 6.30 -7.43 -8.66
CA HIS A 100 5.61 -6.15 -8.76
C HIS A 100 4.51 -6.18 -9.81
N TYR A 101 3.32 -5.70 -9.44
CA TYR A 101 2.14 -5.68 -10.30
C TYR A 101 1.49 -4.31 -10.25
N SER A 102 0.92 -3.87 -11.37
CA SER A 102 0.20 -2.60 -11.48
C SER A 102 -1.07 -2.76 -12.30
N GLY A 103 -2.10 -2.01 -11.95
CA GLY A 103 -3.35 -1.97 -12.71
C GLY A 103 -4.19 -0.76 -12.37
N SER A 104 -5.10 -0.45 -13.29
CA SER A 104 -6.05 0.65 -13.16
C SER A 104 -7.48 0.10 -13.16
N GLY A 105 -8.34 0.75 -12.41
CA GLY A 105 -9.75 0.41 -12.35
C GLY A 105 -10.61 1.64 -12.09
N ARG A 106 -11.89 1.41 -12.00
CA ARG A 106 -12.87 2.42 -11.58
C ARG A 106 -13.99 1.76 -10.82
N PHE A 107 -14.61 2.52 -9.94
CA PHE A 107 -15.88 2.14 -9.32
C PHE A 107 -16.80 3.35 -9.27
N PHE A 108 -18.07 3.10 -8.95
CA PHE A 108 -19.04 4.15 -8.74
C PHE A 108 -19.34 4.28 -7.25
N ALA A 109 -19.49 5.53 -6.80
CA ALA A 109 -19.82 5.85 -5.41
C ALA A 109 -21.08 6.73 -5.34
N PRO A 110 -21.84 6.65 -4.24
CA PRO A 110 -22.97 7.52 -4.03
C PRO A 110 -22.53 8.99 -3.84
N LEU A 111 -23.28 9.89 -4.46
CA LEU A 111 -23.14 11.34 -4.28
C LEU A 111 -24.44 11.91 -3.71
N LYS A 112 -24.36 12.59 -2.57
CA LYS A 112 -25.49 13.30 -1.97
C LYS A 112 -25.47 14.76 -2.38
N CYS A 113 -26.58 15.24 -2.93
CA CYS A 113 -26.74 16.61 -3.39
C CYS A 113 -28.15 17.13 -3.14
N ALA A 114 -28.26 18.29 -2.49
CA ALA A 114 -29.54 18.94 -2.19
C ALA A 114 -30.61 17.98 -1.60
N GLY A 115 -30.17 17.05 -0.72
CA GLY A 115 -31.05 16.05 -0.10
C GLY A 115 -31.28 14.79 -0.93
N THR A 116 -30.91 14.76 -2.20
CA THR A 116 -31.03 13.59 -3.09
C THR A 116 -29.75 12.76 -3.06
N VAL A 117 -29.86 11.42 -2.98
CA VAL A 117 -28.74 10.50 -3.10
C VAL A 117 -28.76 9.88 -4.50
N TYR A 118 -27.70 10.09 -5.24
CA TYR A 118 -27.43 9.45 -6.53
C TYR A 118 -26.53 8.25 -6.28
N SER A 119 -27.02 7.04 -6.42
CA SER A 119 -26.31 5.80 -6.05
C SER A 119 -25.01 5.58 -6.84
N ALA A 120 -24.91 6.10 -8.06
CA ALA A 120 -23.72 6.10 -8.90
C ALA A 120 -23.36 7.55 -9.31
N GLY A 121 -23.40 8.47 -8.35
CA GLY A 121 -23.21 9.91 -8.61
C GLY A 121 -21.77 10.31 -8.86
N GLU A 122 -20.81 9.47 -8.47
CA GLU A 122 -19.38 9.65 -8.71
C GLU A 122 -18.80 8.47 -9.48
N GLU A 123 -17.94 8.73 -10.46
CA GLU A 123 -16.99 7.75 -10.98
C GLU A 123 -15.63 8.01 -10.34
N VAL A 124 -15.03 6.96 -9.77
CA VAL A 124 -13.78 7.02 -9.02
C VAL A 124 -12.73 6.17 -9.75
N PRO A 125 -11.97 6.76 -10.69
CA PRO A 125 -10.85 6.07 -11.32
C PRO A 125 -9.69 5.94 -10.33
N PHE A 126 -9.02 4.79 -10.33
CA PHE A 126 -7.92 4.53 -9.42
C PHE A 126 -6.81 3.70 -10.06
N ASN A 127 -5.63 3.74 -9.42
CA ASN A 127 -4.50 2.87 -9.71
C ASN A 127 -4.16 2.05 -8.46
N ILE A 128 -3.75 0.81 -8.68
CA ILE A 128 -3.20 -0.07 -7.65
C ILE A 128 -1.84 -0.56 -8.09
N ASN A 129 -0.87 -0.49 -7.18
CA ASN A 129 0.39 -1.20 -7.29
C ASN A 129 0.50 -2.19 -6.15
N VAL A 130 0.96 -3.40 -6.45
CA VAL A 130 1.18 -4.49 -5.50
C VAL A 130 2.62 -4.92 -5.56
N THR A 131 3.23 -5.12 -4.40
CA THR A 131 4.59 -5.65 -4.25
C THR A 131 4.55 -6.88 -3.35
N VAL A 132 5.10 -7.99 -3.79
CA VAL A 132 5.29 -9.17 -2.95
C VAL A 132 6.41 -8.89 -1.97
N THR A 133 6.14 -9.02 -0.68
CA THR A 133 7.09 -8.72 0.42
C THR A 133 7.60 -9.96 1.13
N ALA A 134 6.85 -11.08 1.07
CA ALA A 134 7.31 -12.38 1.54
C ALA A 134 6.71 -13.50 0.69
N THR A 135 7.42 -14.61 0.61
CA THR A 135 7.02 -15.80 -0.15
C THR A 135 7.08 -17.05 0.70
N THR A 136 6.35 -18.09 0.30
CA THR A 136 6.46 -19.46 0.82
C THR A 136 6.60 -20.41 -0.34
N THR A 137 7.11 -21.63 -0.09
CA THR A 137 7.21 -22.68 -1.11
C THR A 137 6.19 -23.76 -0.80
N ALA A 138 5.28 -24.01 -1.73
CA ALA A 138 4.31 -25.09 -1.65
C ALA A 138 4.99 -26.47 -1.81
N PRO A 139 4.32 -27.58 -1.40
CA PRO A 139 4.90 -28.93 -1.50
C PRO A 139 5.30 -29.35 -2.91
N ASP A 140 4.68 -28.81 -3.94
CA ASP A 140 4.99 -29.03 -5.35
C ASP A 140 6.18 -28.20 -5.87
N GLY A 141 6.81 -27.40 -5.00
CA GLY A 141 7.92 -26.51 -5.34
C GLY A 141 7.49 -25.15 -5.88
N THR A 142 6.19 -24.87 -6.00
CA THR A 142 5.70 -23.56 -6.43
C THR A 142 5.99 -22.49 -5.39
N VAL A 143 6.65 -21.41 -5.80
CA VAL A 143 6.86 -20.23 -4.93
C VAL A 143 5.61 -19.36 -4.96
N LEU A 144 4.95 -19.21 -3.82
CA LEU A 144 3.72 -18.45 -3.63
C LEU A 144 4.01 -17.14 -2.89
N ALA A 145 3.30 -16.07 -3.26
CA ALA A 145 3.29 -14.85 -2.47
C ALA A 145 2.54 -15.09 -1.16
N GLN A 146 3.18 -14.83 -0.03
CA GLN A 146 2.60 -14.98 1.31
C GLN A 146 2.19 -13.63 1.91
N GLN A 147 3.04 -12.60 1.71
CA GLN A 147 2.75 -11.25 2.15
C GLN A 147 2.92 -10.27 0.99
N ILE A 148 2.09 -9.25 1.00
CA ILE A 148 2.11 -8.20 -0.01
C ILE A 148 2.01 -6.82 0.65
N GLY A 149 2.67 -5.83 0.03
CA GLY A 149 2.39 -4.42 0.20
C GLY A 149 1.59 -3.92 -0.99
N ALA A 150 0.70 -2.95 -0.79
CA ALA A 150 0.00 -2.33 -1.90
C ALA A 150 -0.22 -0.83 -1.69
N THR A 151 -0.33 -0.09 -2.79
CA THR A 151 -0.78 1.30 -2.79
C THR A 151 -2.01 1.43 -3.67
N TYR A 152 -2.99 2.15 -3.17
CA TYR A 152 -4.17 2.61 -3.90
C TYR A 152 -4.08 4.12 -4.04
N VAL A 153 -4.32 4.63 -5.24
CA VAL A 153 -4.33 6.06 -5.52
C VAL A 153 -5.50 6.40 -6.44
N ASN A 154 -6.40 7.23 -5.96
CA ASN A 154 -7.34 7.99 -6.76
C ASN A 154 -6.86 9.43 -6.82
N ARG A 155 -6.71 10.01 -8.01
CA ARG A 155 -6.22 11.38 -8.21
C ARG A 155 -7.33 12.37 -8.54
N SER A 156 -8.48 11.87 -8.96
CA SER A 156 -9.63 12.68 -9.33
C SER A 156 -10.89 11.84 -9.32
N ARG A 157 -12.00 12.46 -8.99
CA ARG A 157 -13.34 11.86 -9.07
C ARG A 157 -14.16 12.62 -10.09
N LEU A 158 -14.99 11.92 -10.83
CA LEU A 158 -15.87 12.52 -11.83
C LEU A 158 -17.29 12.62 -11.27
N ASN A 159 -17.84 13.82 -11.26
CA ASN A 159 -19.23 14.04 -10.90
C ASN A 159 -20.12 13.70 -12.09
N LEU A 160 -20.94 12.69 -11.95
CA LEU A 160 -21.89 12.23 -12.97
C LEU A 160 -23.29 12.87 -12.81
N THR A 161 -23.44 13.80 -11.87
CA THR A 161 -24.70 14.48 -11.60
C THR A 161 -24.66 15.93 -12.10
N ARG A 162 -25.77 16.64 -11.94
CA ARG A 162 -25.84 18.10 -12.20
C ARG A 162 -25.49 18.95 -10.97
N CYS A 163 -25.01 18.31 -9.90
CA CYS A 163 -24.64 19.00 -8.68
C CYS A 163 -23.36 19.80 -8.85
N VAL A 164 -23.35 21.02 -8.39
CA VAL A 164 -22.12 21.83 -8.31
C VAL A 164 -21.43 21.49 -6.99
N ILE A 165 -20.61 20.44 -7.02
CA ILE A 165 -19.81 19.96 -5.87
C ILE A 165 -18.38 19.71 -6.34
N VAL A 166 -17.42 20.13 -5.51
CA VAL A 166 -16.02 19.76 -5.68
C VAL A 166 -15.87 18.31 -5.22
N LEU A 167 -15.29 17.48 -6.08
CA LEU A 167 -14.93 16.10 -5.77
C LEU A 167 -13.41 16.00 -5.64
N GLY A 168 -12.99 15.36 -4.58
CA GLY A 168 -11.60 15.31 -4.21
C GLY A 168 -10.84 14.07 -4.70
N HIS A 169 -9.84 13.67 -3.93
CA HIS A 169 -9.00 12.52 -4.21
C HIS A 169 -8.59 11.83 -2.90
N ASP A 170 -8.23 10.56 -3.01
CA ASP A 170 -7.81 9.75 -1.87
C ASP A 170 -6.69 8.79 -2.24
N SER A 171 -5.96 8.35 -1.23
CA SER A 171 -4.97 7.29 -1.37
C SER A 171 -4.83 6.52 -0.07
N ALA A 172 -4.40 5.25 -0.19
CA ALA A 172 -4.14 4.40 0.95
C ALA A 172 -2.95 3.47 0.69
N ARG A 173 -2.27 3.05 1.76
CA ARG A 173 -1.27 1.99 1.74
C ARG A 173 -1.80 0.79 2.50
N TYR A 174 -1.54 -0.39 1.98
CA TYR A 174 -2.00 -1.66 2.54
C TYR A 174 -0.83 -2.60 2.76
N THR A 175 -0.96 -3.43 3.79
CA THR A 175 -0.22 -4.68 3.93
C THR A 175 -1.24 -5.82 3.96
N GLY A 176 -0.88 -6.95 3.36
CA GLY A 176 -1.77 -8.11 3.28
C GLY A 176 -1.05 -9.41 3.55
N THR A 177 -1.74 -10.33 4.20
CA THR A 177 -1.27 -11.70 4.43
C THR A 177 -2.27 -12.66 3.80
N ASP A 178 -1.75 -13.66 3.09
CA ASP A 178 -2.57 -14.74 2.53
C ASP A 178 -3.22 -15.54 3.64
N ILE A 179 -4.54 -15.78 3.50
CA ILE A 179 -5.36 -16.56 4.44
C ILE A 179 -5.87 -17.87 3.85
N THR A 180 -5.41 -18.25 2.66
CA THR A 180 -5.83 -19.48 1.95
C THR A 180 -4.78 -20.60 1.97
N SER A 181 -3.58 -20.30 2.43
CA SER A 181 -2.45 -21.27 2.55
C SER A 181 -2.39 -21.92 3.91
#